data_df798df5c664a41b4e280d37a073a144
#
_entry.id   df798df5c664a41b4e280d37a073a144
#
_cell.length_a   1.000
_cell.length_b   1.000
_cell.length_c   1.000
_cell.angle_alpha   90.00
_cell.angle_beta   90.00
_cell.angle_gamma   90.00
#
_symmetry.space_group_name_H-M   'P 1'
#
loop_
_entity.id
_entity.type
_entity.pdbx_description
1 polymer ?
#
loop_
_entity_poly.entity_id
_entity_poly.type
_entity_poly.pdbx_seq_one_letter_code
_entity_poly.pdbx_strand_id
1 'polypeptide(L)'
;MRRLTLLVLLAAALALGGRARAELAVGTTLDRSNADQAKDLLPPEILSHYQKGEYTNKIVDFPNSAFQWDDGYAEASAQNAKNLTLDATKQPVDRATNKRPDYIMGHPFPEIREDDPDAAVKVLWNTIYTVYTGGNSRNVTVLDWVSPTRIEREAGQDVTFLYYDGQPKHYSPTSNPEDLLFQFIALTLSPADLQGTAALSWRYKDPAKRDANWAYVPSLRRVRAVSPANRSDGFLGSDLSQDDGNFFDGKPEDFTWRLIGRRDALRMTDPDALAGKVVRRPLPGGGWRTPFSNNDRTFGAQVKDWKGVAWAPVAGALTKRKVWVLEGVPKDHYYLYGKIELWVDDYTYTGAWNRKFSWQGDLLNTYQVTGPPSAPYNATERWLGSTFGYQTAENVKASRATVAGPSMPGDVPDDRRIPLAPSFFDYQTLNRFGK
;
A
#
# COMPACT_ATOMS: atom_id res chain seq x y z
N MET A 1 -69.42 53.07 -7.73
CA MET A 1 -68.64 52.49 -8.90
C MET A 1 -67.14 52.55 -8.55
N ARG A 2 -66.60 51.50 -8.00
CA ARG A 2 -65.15 51.36 -7.76
C ARG A 2 -64.61 50.20 -8.54
N ARG A 3 -63.74 50.48 -9.48
CA ARG A 3 -63.05 49.48 -10.32
C ARG A 3 -61.94 48.85 -9.49
N LEU A 4 -62.03 47.54 -9.31
CA LEU A 4 -60.97 46.71 -8.72
C LEU A 4 -59.95 46.35 -9.82
N THR A 5 -58.74 46.85 -9.68
CA THR A 5 -57.63 46.49 -10.56
C THR A 5 -56.92 45.29 -9.94
N LEU A 6 -56.98 44.13 -10.62
CA LEU A 6 -56.30 42.91 -10.24
C LEU A 6 -54.85 43.00 -10.71
N LEU A 7 -53.89 43.12 -9.79
CA LEU A 7 -52.45 42.99 -10.10
C LEU A 7 -52.09 41.51 -10.06
N VAL A 8 -51.80 40.96 -11.19
CA VAL A 8 -51.20 39.62 -11.33
C VAL A 8 -49.69 39.75 -11.10
N LEU A 9 -49.20 39.39 -9.93
CA LEU A 9 -47.78 39.22 -9.62
C LEU A 9 -47.31 37.90 -10.20
N LEU A 10 -46.61 37.95 -11.36
CA LEU A 10 -45.88 36.82 -11.89
C LEU A 10 -44.63 36.60 -11.04
N ALA A 11 -44.70 35.69 -10.08
CA ALA A 11 -43.53 35.22 -9.34
C ALA A 11 -42.69 34.35 -10.31
N ALA A 12 -41.66 34.92 -10.89
CA ALA A 12 -40.61 34.19 -11.57
C ALA A 12 -39.80 33.45 -10.48
N ALA A 13 -40.17 32.22 -10.19
CA ALA A 13 -39.35 31.33 -9.39
C ALA A 13 -38.09 31.03 -10.26
N LEU A 14 -37.01 31.75 -10.00
CA LEU A 14 -35.65 31.36 -10.36
C LEU A 14 -35.39 30.04 -9.69
N ALA A 15 -35.68 28.96 -10.39
CA ALA A 15 -35.17 27.64 -10.07
C ALA A 15 -33.64 27.72 -10.20
N LEU A 16 -32.96 28.05 -9.13
CA LEU A 16 -31.58 27.69 -8.90
C LEU A 16 -31.53 26.16 -8.85
N GLY A 17 -31.61 25.57 -10.02
CA GLY A 17 -31.33 24.19 -10.24
C GLY A 17 -29.85 23.99 -9.93
N GLY A 18 -29.51 23.83 -8.66
CA GLY A 18 -28.30 23.14 -8.30
C GLY A 18 -28.38 21.81 -9.03
N ARG A 19 -27.64 21.65 -10.13
CA ARG A 19 -27.45 20.35 -10.77
C ARG A 19 -27.00 19.44 -9.63
N ALA A 20 -27.90 18.61 -9.14
CA ALA A 20 -27.52 17.48 -8.32
C ALA A 20 -26.42 16.77 -9.11
N ARG A 21 -25.22 16.85 -8.62
CA ARG A 21 -24.06 16.23 -9.25
C ARG A 21 -24.40 14.75 -9.28
N ALA A 22 -24.56 14.17 -10.48
CA ALA A 22 -24.86 12.76 -10.61
C ALA A 22 -23.78 12.01 -9.84
N GLU A 23 -24.16 11.33 -8.78
CA GLU A 23 -23.23 10.54 -7.98
C GLU A 23 -22.67 9.42 -8.86
N LEU A 24 -21.35 9.22 -8.80
CA LEU A 24 -20.69 8.11 -9.49
C LEU A 24 -21.15 6.79 -8.85
N ALA A 25 -22.13 6.15 -9.51
CA ALA A 25 -22.75 4.92 -9.01
C ALA A 25 -21.88 3.69 -9.32
N VAL A 26 -22.03 2.65 -8.52
CA VAL A 26 -21.51 1.31 -8.82
C VAL A 26 -22.01 0.86 -10.20
N GLY A 27 -21.10 0.30 -11.01
CA GLY A 27 -21.37 -0.09 -12.40
C GLY A 27 -20.99 0.97 -13.42
N THR A 28 -20.81 2.23 -13.01
CA THR A 28 -20.34 3.30 -13.89
C THR A 28 -18.88 3.09 -14.29
N THR A 29 -18.53 3.36 -15.53
CA THR A 29 -17.14 3.49 -15.97
C THR A 29 -16.71 4.94 -15.82
N LEU A 30 -15.68 5.20 -15.04
CA LEU A 30 -15.03 6.49 -14.97
C LEU A 30 -14.06 6.63 -16.14
N ASP A 31 -14.29 7.63 -16.96
CA ASP A 31 -13.48 7.96 -18.14
C ASP A 31 -13.48 9.47 -18.39
N ARG A 32 -12.95 9.89 -19.53
CA ARG A 32 -12.87 11.32 -19.92
C ARG A 32 -14.22 12.03 -19.92
N SER A 33 -15.31 11.34 -20.20
CA SER A 33 -16.63 11.97 -20.36
C SER A 33 -17.26 12.40 -19.03
N ASN A 34 -16.85 11.78 -17.92
CA ASN A 34 -17.42 12.00 -16.60
C ASN A 34 -16.38 12.25 -15.49
N ALA A 35 -15.10 12.36 -15.84
CA ALA A 35 -13.98 12.50 -14.89
C ALA A 35 -14.19 13.61 -13.85
N ASP A 36 -14.78 14.75 -14.24
CA ASP A 36 -15.01 15.87 -13.32
C ASP A 36 -15.95 15.55 -12.15
N GLN A 37 -16.74 14.48 -12.26
CA GLN A 37 -17.57 14.00 -11.16
C GLN A 37 -16.71 13.41 -10.02
N ALA A 38 -15.48 12.98 -10.32
CA ALA A 38 -14.54 12.40 -9.35
C ALA A 38 -13.59 13.43 -8.70
N LYS A 39 -13.72 14.74 -8.99
CA LYS A 39 -12.74 15.77 -8.57
C LYS A 39 -12.50 15.84 -7.06
N ASP A 40 -13.49 15.48 -6.25
CA ASP A 40 -13.39 15.49 -4.80
C ASP A 40 -13.08 14.08 -4.23
N LEU A 41 -12.93 13.08 -5.11
CA LEU A 41 -12.75 11.67 -4.75
C LEU A 41 -11.36 11.12 -5.12
N LEU A 42 -10.61 11.82 -5.94
CA LEU A 42 -9.29 11.40 -6.43
C LEU A 42 -8.23 12.46 -6.15
N PRO A 43 -6.95 12.06 -5.99
CA PRO A 43 -5.83 12.99 -6.09
C PRO A 43 -5.86 13.74 -7.42
N PRO A 44 -5.51 15.05 -7.46
CA PRO A 44 -5.61 15.85 -8.69
C PRO A 44 -4.83 15.29 -9.88
N GLU A 45 -3.63 14.75 -9.67
CA GLU A 45 -2.81 14.12 -10.70
C GLU A 45 -3.47 12.86 -11.27
N ILE A 46 -4.10 12.05 -10.44
CA ILE A 46 -4.84 10.86 -10.85
C ILE A 46 -6.13 11.24 -11.60
N LEU A 47 -6.85 12.24 -11.11
CA LEU A 47 -8.00 12.81 -11.82
C LEU A 47 -7.61 13.29 -13.22
N SER A 48 -6.45 13.92 -13.35
CA SER A 48 -5.92 14.40 -14.63
C SER A 48 -5.78 13.28 -15.68
N HIS A 49 -5.38 12.06 -15.28
CA HIS A 49 -5.33 10.92 -16.21
C HIS A 49 -6.70 10.56 -16.76
N TYR A 50 -7.75 10.57 -15.94
CA TYR A 50 -9.13 10.35 -16.43
C TYR A 50 -9.59 11.48 -17.35
N GLN A 51 -9.33 12.73 -16.98
CA GLN A 51 -9.70 13.91 -17.80
C GLN A 51 -9.04 13.91 -19.17
N LYS A 52 -7.80 13.41 -19.27
CA LYS A 52 -7.07 13.25 -20.53
C LYS A 52 -7.49 12.00 -21.30
N GLY A 53 -8.22 11.07 -20.68
CA GLY A 53 -8.55 9.76 -21.26
C GLY A 53 -7.40 8.77 -21.23
N GLU A 54 -6.45 8.99 -20.35
CA GLU A 54 -5.28 8.13 -20.12
C GLU A 54 -5.61 6.95 -19.20
N TYR A 55 -6.63 7.09 -18.36
CA TYR A 55 -7.19 6.05 -17.50
C TYR A 55 -8.67 5.83 -17.78
N THR A 56 -9.11 4.58 -17.64
CA THR A 56 -10.52 4.19 -17.72
C THR A 56 -10.74 2.99 -16.80
N ASN A 57 -11.61 3.12 -15.80
CA ASN A 57 -11.86 2.06 -14.82
C ASN A 57 -13.34 2.00 -14.43
N LYS A 58 -13.85 0.80 -14.21
CA LYS A 58 -15.20 0.57 -13.70
C LYS A 58 -15.25 0.81 -12.20
N ILE A 59 -16.34 1.42 -11.72
CA ILE A 59 -16.64 1.54 -10.30
C ILE A 59 -17.36 0.26 -9.85
N VAL A 60 -16.84 -0.40 -8.82
CA VAL A 60 -17.38 -1.62 -8.24
C VAL A 60 -17.69 -1.42 -6.75
N ASP A 61 -18.59 -2.24 -6.23
CA ASP A 61 -18.90 -2.23 -4.80
C ASP A 61 -17.80 -2.92 -3.98
N PHE A 62 -17.64 -2.46 -2.74
CA PHE A 62 -16.80 -3.12 -1.73
C PHE A 62 -17.71 -3.52 -0.55
N PRO A 63 -18.23 -4.72 -0.54
CA PRO A 63 -19.15 -5.16 0.51
C PRO A 63 -18.38 -5.48 1.81
N ASN A 64 -18.18 -4.49 2.67
CA ASN A 64 -17.48 -4.65 3.96
C ASN A 64 -17.94 -5.89 4.74
N SER A 65 -19.25 -6.14 4.77
CA SER A 65 -19.84 -7.27 5.50
C SER A 65 -19.48 -8.66 4.93
N ALA A 66 -18.94 -8.71 3.71
CA ALA A 66 -18.50 -9.97 3.10
C ALA A 66 -17.08 -10.36 3.51
N PHE A 67 -16.37 -9.51 4.24
CA PHE A 67 -14.97 -9.73 4.62
C PHE A 67 -14.83 -9.83 6.13
N GLN A 68 -13.95 -10.70 6.57
CA GLN A 68 -13.64 -10.95 7.97
C GLN A 68 -12.15 -10.77 8.21
N TRP A 69 -11.79 -10.29 9.40
CA TRP A 69 -10.42 -10.38 9.88
C TRP A 69 -10.11 -11.82 10.28
N ASP A 70 -8.85 -12.18 10.16
CA ASP A 70 -8.37 -13.51 10.54
C ASP A 70 -8.66 -13.86 11.99
N ASP A 71 -8.75 -15.16 12.29
CA ASP A 71 -9.04 -15.66 13.62
C ASP A 71 -8.10 -15.08 14.67
N GLY A 72 -8.68 -14.62 15.77
CA GLY A 72 -7.96 -13.96 16.84
C GLY A 72 -7.50 -12.52 16.56
N TYR A 73 -7.57 -12.05 15.30
CA TYR A 73 -7.14 -10.68 14.98
C TYR A 73 -8.11 -9.63 15.52
N ALA A 74 -9.40 -9.88 15.39
CA ALA A 74 -10.44 -8.99 15.91
C ALA A 74 -10.43 -8.95 17.45
N GLU A 75 -10.28 -10.09 18.11
CA GLU A 75 -10.17 -10.19 19.56
C GLU A 75 -8.91 -9.49 20.07
N ALA A 76 -7.76 -9.71 19.41
CA ALA A 76 -6.52 -9.02 19.77
C ALA A 76 -6.66 -7.50 19.59
N SER A 77 -7.30 -7.02 18.53
CA SER A 77 -7.57 -5.60 18.32
C SER A 77 -8.43 -5.01 19.44
N ALA A 78 -9.49 -5.72 19.86
CA ALA A 78 -10.36 -5.28 20.96
C ALA A 78 -9.62 -5.25 22.31
N GLN A 79 -8.65 -6.14 22.53
CA GLN A 79 -7.78 -6.11 23.70
C GLN A 79 -6.79 -4.95 23.63
N ASN A 80 -6.20 -4.69 22.46
CA ASN A 80 -5.27 -3.58 22.24
C ASN A 80 -5.92 -2.23 22.52
N ALA A 81 -7.19 -2.03 22.17
CA ALA A 81 -7.94 -0.81 22.50
C ALA A 81 -7.88 -0.46 23.98
N LYS A 82 -7.88 -1.48 24.85
CA LYS A 82 -7.86 -1.32 26.31
C LYS A 82 -6.44 -1.19 26.85
N ASN A 83 -5.51 -1.97 26.30
CA ASN A 83 -4.19 -2.20 26.88
C ASN A 83 -3.11 -1.31 26.27
N LEU A 84 -3.23 -0.88 25.01
CA LEU A 84 -2.18 -0.12 24.35
C LEU A 84 -2.42 1.39 24.38
N THR A 85 -1.34 2.12 24.38
CA THR A 85 -1.26 3.57 24.21
C THR A 85 0.00 3.91 23.43
N LEU A 86 0.17 5.20 23.05
CA LEU A 86 1.43 5.70 22.52
C LEU A 86 2.28 6.27 23.64
N ASP A 87 3.59 5.99 23.62
CA ASP A 87 4.57 6.68 24.44
C ASP A 87 4.97 8.05 23.87
N ALA A 88 5.92 8.71 24.49
CA ALA A 88 6.43 10.01 24.04
C ALA A 88 7.14 9.92 22.66
N THR A 89 7.66 8.75 22.30
CA THR A 89 8.30 8.49 20.99
C THR A 89 7.31 8.02 19.94
N LYS A 90 6.02 7.96 20.29
CA LYS A 90 4.91 7.53 19.43
C LYS A 90 4.96 6.02 19.09
N GLN A 91 5.54 5.21 19.98
CA GLN A 91 5.53 3.75 19.91
C GLN A 91 4.30 3.17 20.62
N PRO A 92 3.72 2.05 20.11
CA PRO A 92 2.71 1.32 20.85
C PRO A 92 3.32 0.69 22.11
N VAL A 93 2.80 1.07 23.26
CA VAL A 93 3.24 0.55 24.56
C VAL A 93 2.07 0.09 25.41
N ASP A 94 2.30 -0.83 26.30
CA ASP A 94 1.33 -1.25 27.30
C ASP A 94 1.03 -0.08 28.27
N ARG A 95 -0.24 0.22 28.45
CA ARG A 95 -0.73 1.38 29.22
C ARG A 95 -0.33 1.31 30.70
N ALA A 96 -0.26 0.11 31.27
CA ALA A 96 0.03 -0.08 32.70
C ALA A 96 1.54 0.00 32.99
N THR A 97 2.36 -0.49 32.06
CA THR A 97 3.81 -0.62 32.26
C THR A 97 4.63 0.45 31.53
N ASN A 98 4.03 1.13 30.55
CA ASN A 98 4.70 2.03 29.61
C ASN A 98 5.88 1.38 28.88
N LYS A 99 5.79 0.06 28.64
CA LYS A 99 6.77 -0.71 27.89
C LYS A 99 6.15 -1.29 26.64
N ARG A 100 6.93 -1.40 25.57
CA ARG A 100 6.50 -2.11 24.38
C ARG A 100 6.28 -3.58 24.72
N PRO A 101 5.13 -4.18 24.35
CA PRO A 101 4.94 -5.62 24.48
C PRO A 101 5.94 -6.40 23.60
N ASP A 102 6.35 -7.57 24.05
CA ASP A 102 7.21 -8.47 23.26
C ASP A 102 6.59 -8.89 21.95
N TYR A 103 5.24 -8.89 21.90
CA TYR A 103 4.47 -9.29 20.75
C TYR A 103 3.14 -8.54 20.71
N ILE A 104 2.80 -8.00 19.53
CA ILE A 104 1.52 -7.36 19.25
C ILE A 104 0.91 -8.07 18.04
N MET A 105 -0.37 -8.41 18.12
CA MET A 105 -1.23 -8.85 17.03
C MET A 105 -2.49 -8.00 17.00
N GLY A 106 -3.12 -7.88 15.84
CA GLY A 106 -4.30 -7.02 15.67
C GLY A 106 -3.93 -5.55 15.44
N HIS A 107 -4.93 -4.73 15.23
CA HIS A 107 -4.72 -3.28 15.17
C HIS A 107 -4.33 -2.75 16.55
N PRO A 108 -3.19 -2.06 16.69
CA PRO A 108 -2.80 -1.47 17.98
C PRO A 108 -3.81 -0.45 18.50
N PHE A 109 -4.49 0.28 17.59
CA PHE A 109 -5.41 1.36 17.91
C PHE A 109 -6.70 1.27 17.09
N PRO A 110 -7.58 0.29 17.32
CA PRO A 110 -8.79 0.10 16.51
C PRO A 110 -9.83 1.21 16.68
N GLU A 111 -9.76 1.96 17.80
CA GLU A 111 -10.66 3.06 18.13
C GLU A 111 -9.95 4.39 17.98
N ILE A 112 -10.10 5.05 16.81
CA ILE A 112 -9.45 6.32 16.51
C ILE A 112 -10.52 7.40 16.34
N ARG A 113 -10.35 8.51 17.06
CA ARG A 113 -11.20 9.72 16.93
C ARG A 113 -10.46 10.76 16.09
N GLU A 114 -11.20 11.50 15.27
CA GLU A 114 -10.61 12.56 14.43
C GLU A 114 -10.02 13.73 15.23
N ASP A 115 -10.51 13.97 16.43
CA ASP A 115 -10.01 15.00 17.35
C ASP A 115 -8.84 14.55 18.23
N ASP A 116 -8.38 13.30 18.07
CA ASP A 116 -7.19 12.80 18.75
C ASP A 116 -5.92 13.41 18.15
N PRO A 117 -5.08 14.11 18.92
CA PRO A 117 -3.85 14.71 18.41
C PRO A 117 -2.87 13.68 17.80
N ASP A 118 -2.99 12.42 18.20
CA ASP A 118 -2.16 11.32 17.71
C ASP A 118 -2.88 10.43 16.67
N ALA A 119 -4.06 10.83 16.18
CA ALA A 119 -4.85 10.05 15.23
C ALA A 119 -4.01 9.58 14.02
N ALA A 120 -3.22 10.47 13.44
CA ALA A 120 -2.40 10.13 12.27
C ALA A 120 -1.42 8.99 12.55
N VAL A 121 -0.71 9.04 13.67
CA VAL A 121 0.25 7.99 14.06
C VAL A 121 -0.47 6.67 14.38
N LYS A 122 -1.64 6.74 15.03
CA LYS A 122 -2.46 5.57 15.32
C LYS A 122 -2.96 4.89 14.05
N VAL A 123 -3.43 5.66 13.06
CA VAL A 123 -3.81 5.14 11.74
C VAL A 123 -2.60 4.48 11.07
N LEU A 124 -1.44 5.13 11.11
CA LEU A 124 -0.22 4.58 10.51
C LEU A 124 0.20 3.26 11.17
N TRP A 125 0.15 3.16 12.50
CA TRP A 125 0.42 1.90 13.18
C TRP A 125 -0.56 0.79 12.78
N ASN A 126 -1.85 1.10 12.66
CA ASN A 126 -2.82 0.13 12.18
C ASN A 126 -2.51 -0.31 10.74
N THR A 127 -2.08 0.61 9.86
CA THR A 127 -1.66 0.30 8.50
C THR A 127 -0.47 -0.68 8.48
N ILE A 128 0.55 -0.42 9.30
CA ILE A 128 1.73 -1.28 9.44
C ILE A 128 1.32 -2.69 9.91
N TYR A 129 0.49 -2.78 10.95
CA TYR A 129 0.04 -4.07 11.47
C TYR A 129 -0.93 -4.80 10.51
N THR A 130 -1.68 -4.07 9.67
CA THR A 130 -2.45 -4.68 8.58
C THR A 130 -1.54 -5.39 7.59
N VAL A 131 -0.39 -4.80 7.23
CA VAL A 131 0.60 -5.46 6.37
C VAL A 131 1.16 -6.71 7.05
N TYR A 132 1.48 -6.64 8.33
CA TYR A 132 2.08 -7.76 9.08
C TYR A 132 1.12 -8.94 9.25
N THR A 133 -0.21 -8.76 9.15
CA THR A 133 -1.15 -9.89 9.22
C THR A 133 -0.95 -10.90 8.11
N GLY A 134 -0.42 -10.48 6.96
CA GLY A 134 -0.05 -11.37 5.87
C GLY A 134 0.98 -12.43 6.28
N GLY A 135 1.73 -12.14 7.32
CA GLY A 135 2.73 -13.02 7.92
C GLY A 135 3.97 -13.22 7.05
N ASN A 136 4.80 -14.15 7.47
CA ASN A 136 5.99 -14.55 6.73
C ASN A 136 5.65 -14.81 5.28
N SER A 137 6.38 -14.21 4.36
CA SER A 137 6.00 -14.27 2.95
C SER A 137 7.19 -14.44 2.03
N ARG A 138 6.93 -15.04 0.87
CA ARG A 138 7.84 -15.05 -0.29
C ARG A 138 7.04 -14.67 -1.53
N ASN A 139 7.50 -13.63 -2.20
CA ASN A 139 6.85 -13.09 -3.38
C ASN A 139 7.85 -13.04 -4.54
N VAL A 140 7.47 -13.59 -5.69
CA VAL A 140 8.23 -13.38 -6.94
C VAL A 140 7.48 -12.36 -7.77
N THR A 141 8.13 -11.24 -8.04
CA THR A 141 7.53 -10.08 -8.69
C THR A 141 8.41 -9.53 -9.79
N VAL A 142 7.86 -8.62 -10.57
CA VAL A 142 8.61 -7.90 -11.60
C VAL A 142 8.51 -6.41 -11.32
N LEU A 143 9.61 -5.72 -11.54
CA LEU A 143 9.67 -4.25 -11.62
C LEU A 143 9.82 -3.88 -13.09
N ASP A 144 8.86 -3.11 -13.60
CA ASP A 144 8.87 -2.56 -14.94
C ASP A 144 9.14 -1.05 -14.88
N TRP A 145 10.18 -0.57 -15.56
CA TRP A 145 10.39 0.86 -15.84
C TRP A 145 9.59 1.21 -17.09
N VAL A 146 8.64 2.13 -16.94
CA VAL A 146 7.63 2.38 -17.97
C VAL A 146 7.66 3.85 -18.38
N SER A 147 7.93 4.09 -19.68
CA SER A 147 7.70 5.38 -20.31
C SER A 147 6.22 5.57 -20.65
N PRO A 148 5.76 6.74 -21.12
CA PRO A 148 4.36 6.94 -21.46
C PRO A 148 3.81 5.95 -22.49
N THR A 149 4.66 5.31 -23.27
CA THR A 149 4.26 4.48 -24.42
C THR A 149 4.63 3.01 -24.35
N ARG A 150 5.59 2.62 -23.48
CA ARG A 150 6.10 1.23 -23.42
C ARG A 150 6.85 0.90 -22.13
N ILE A 151 7.06 -0.38 -21.91
CA ILE A 151 8.05 -0.88 -20.94
C ILE A 151 9.45 -0.69 -21.55
N GLU A 152 10.35 -0.06 -20.80
CA GLU A 152 11.73 0.20 -21.21
C GLU A 152 12.72 -0.79 -20.62
N ARG A 153 12.44 -1.26 -19.40
CA ARG A 153 13.25 -2.21 -18.68
C ARG A 153 12.39 -3.04 -17.75
N GLU A 154 12.83 -4.26 -17.47
CA GLU A 154 12.19 -5.17 -16.54
C GLU A 154 13.23 -5.81 -15.62
N ALA A 155 12.89 -6.02 -14.34
CA ALA A 155 13.71 -6.77 -13.40
C ALA A 155 12.87 -7.71 -12.54
N GLY A 156 13.19 -9.01 -12.59
CA GLY A 156 12.58 -10.01 -11.72
C GLY A 156 13.17 -9.96 -10.31
N GLN A 157 12.31 -10.08 -9.29
CA GLN A 157 12.68 -10.05 -7.88
C GLN A 157 12.08 -11.24 -7.14
N ASP A 158 12.85 -11.88 -6.27
CA ASP A 158 12.37 -12.83 -5.25
C ASP A 158 12.53 -12.18 -3.89
N VAL A 159 11.41 -11.90 -3.23
CA VAL A 159 11.35 -11.10 -2.01
C VAL A 159 10.77 -11.93 -0.89
N THR A 160 11.48 -12.00 0.23
CA THR A 160 11.07 -12.79 1.41
C THR A 160 11.08 -11.94 2.67
N PHE A 161 10.00 -12.01 3.45
CA PHE A 161 9.83 -11.34 4.73
C PHE A 161 9.64 -12.34 5.86
N LEU A 162 10.27 -12.07 7.00
CA LEU A 162 10.06 -12.75 8.28
C LEU A 162 9.59 -11.73 9.31
N TYR A 163 8.37 -11.91 9.84
CA TYR A 163 7.78 -11.01 10.83
C TYR A 163 7.83 -11.62 12.23
N TYR A 164 8.18 -10.78 13.22
CA TYR A 164 8.17 -11.13 14.64
C TYR A 164 6.87 -10.70 15.34
N ASP A 165 6.16 -9.73 14.76
CA ASP A 165 4.87 -9.21 15.22
C ASP A 165 3.80 -9.32 14.12
N GLY A 166 2.52 -9.07 14.47
CA GLY A 166 1.40 -8.83 13.56
C GLY A 166 0.74 -10.07 12.99
N GLN A 167 1.39 -11.21 12.94
CA GLN A 167 0.86 -12.50 12.47
C GLN A 167 0.49 -13.40 13.66
N PRO A 168 -0.29 -14.49 13.48
CA PRO A 168 -0.54 -15.44 14.56
C PRO A 168 0.77 -15.98 15.17
N LYS A 169 0.85 -16.02 16.50
CA LYS A 169 2.09 -16.25 17.28
C LYS A 169 2.90 -17.46 16.83
N HIS A 170 2.22 -18.53 16.41
CA HIS A 170 2.87 -19.79 16.02
C HIS A 170 3.64 -19.70 14.67
N TYR A 171 3.45 -18.63 13.89
CA TYR A 171 4.24 -18.35 12.69
C TYR A 171 5.45 -17.45 12.98
N SER A 172 5.45 -16.74 14.11
CA SER A 172 6.57 -15.89 14.51
C SER A 172 7.72 -16.73 15.07
N PRO A 173 8.98 -16.30 14.91
CA PRO A 173 10.10 -16.97 15.56
C PRO A 173 9.92 -17.07 17.07
N THR A 174 10.36 -18.18 17.65
CA THR A 174 10.28 -18.43 19.11
C THR A 174 11.30 -17.62 19.90
N SER A 175 12.35 -17.13 19.24
CA SER A 175 13.42 -16.31 19.85
C SER A 175 13.66 -15.07 19.00
N ASN A 176 13.88 -13.93 19.67
CA ASN A 176 14.15 -12.64 19.05
C ASN A 176 15.22 -11.87 19.83
N PRO A 177 16.48 -12.39 19.88
CA PRO A 177 17.55 -11.80 20.70
C PRO A 177 17.95 -10.39 20.23
N GLU A 178 17.72 -10.05 18.95
CA GLU A 178 18.03 -8.75 18.36
C GLU A 178 16.89 -7.74 18.52
N ASP A 179 15.76 -8.14 19.09
CA ASP A 179 14.56 -7.32 19.25
C ASP A 179 14.06 -6.72 17.94
N LEU A 180 13.84 -7.58 16.94
CA LEU A 180 13.43 -7.21 15.58
C LEU A 180 11.91 -7.15 15.44
N LEU A 181 11.43 -6.25 14.60
CA LEU A 181 10.07 -6.25 14.06
C LEU A 181 9.94 -7.19 12.88
N PHE A 182 10.87 -7.08 11.93
CA PHE A 182 10.94 -7.95 10.77
C PHE A 182 12.37 -8.03 10.19
N GLN A 183 12.57 -9.03 9.36
CA GLN A 183 13.71 -9.18 8.47
C GLN A 183 13.20 -9.32 7.03
N PHE A 184 13.95 -8.77 6.10
CA PHE A 184 13.60 -8.75 4.69
C PHE A 184 14.84 -9.10 3.86
N ILE A 185 14.65 -9.94 2.83
CA ILE A 185 15.67 -10.21 1.84
C ILE A 185 15.05 -10.15 0.44
N ALA A 186 15.73 -9.47 -0.48
CA ALA A 186 15.36 -9.42 -1.89
C ALA A 186 16.52 -9.90 -2.75
N LEU A 187 16.22 -10.74 -3.72
CA LEU A 187 17.16 -11.26 -4.70
C LEU A 187 16.71 -10.87 -6.11
N THR A 188 17.57 -10.23 -6.87
CA THR A 188 17.32 -9.94 -8.28
C THR A 188 17.57 -11.18 -9.13
N LEU A 189 16.54 -11.62 -9.86
CA LEU A 189 16.55 -12.81 -10.70
C LEU A 189 16.94 -12.51 -12.15
N SER A 190 16.59 -11.33 -12.63
CA SER A 190 16.83 -10.84 -13.99
C SER A 190 16.87 -9.31 -14.00
N PRO A 191 17.38 -8.64 -15.04
CA PRO A 191 18.15 -9.19 -16.16
C PRO A 191 19.58 -9.63 -15.75
N ALA A 192 20.31 -10.21 -16.68
CA ALA A 192 21.63 -10.83 -16.42
C ALA A 192 22.66 -9.86 -15.81
N ASP A 193 22.62 -8.58 -16.13
CA ASP A 193 23.50 -7.54 -15.58
C ASP A 193 23.23 -7.22 -14.10
N LEU A 194 22.01 -7.47 -13.60
CA LEU A 194 21.61 -7.28 -12.22
C LEU A 194 21.43 -8.59 -11.44
N GLN A 195 21.39 -9.73 -12.15
CA GLN A 195 21.13 -11.03 -11.54
C GLN A 195 22.11 -11.33 -10.40
N GLY A 196 21.55 -11.82 -9.28
CA GLY A 196 22.30 -12.09 -8.06
C GLY A 196 22.54 -10.86 -7.16
N THR A 197 22.17 -9.65 -7.59
CA THR A 197 22.12 -8.51 -6.66
C THR A 197 21.10 -8.81 -5.58
N ALA A 198 21.50 -8.68 -4.32
CA ALA A 198 20.63 -8.97 -3.20
C ALA A 198 20.70 -7.88 -2.13
N ALA A 199 19.59 -7.67 -1.46
CA ALA A 199 19.46 -6.75 -0.34
C ALA A 199 18.93 -7.49 0.90
N LEU A 200 19.44 -7.15 2.07
CA LEU A 200 18.99 -7.63 3.38
C LEU A 200 18.71 -6.43 4.26
N SER A 201 17.61 -6.44 4.98
CA SER A 201 17.26 -5.41 5.95
C SER A 201 16.72 -6.02 7.25
N TRP A 202 17.13 -5.47 8.36
CA TRP A 202 16.64 -5.78 9.70
C TRP A 202 16.02 -4.52 10.29
N ARG A 203 14.75 -4.59 10.69
CA ARG A 203 14.07 -3.53 11.43
C ARG A 203 13.95 -3.87 12.89
N TYR A 204 14.45 -2.99 13.74
CA TYR A 204 14.38 -3.13 15.18
C TYR A 204 13.07 -2.58 15.76
N LYS A 205 12.64 -3.15 16.88
CA LYS A 205 11.52 -2.61 17.70
C LYS A 205 11.92 -1.32 18.41
N ASP A 206 13.20 -1.21 18.80
CA ASP A 206 13.74 -0.02 19.45
C ASP A 206 13.72 1.17 18.46
N PRO A 207 12.95 2.25 18.76
CA PRO A 207 12.87 3.43 17.90
C PRO A 207 14.21 4.17 17.76
N ALA A 208 15.12 4.05 18.73
CA ALA A 208 16.43 4.68 18.69
C ALA A 208 17.42 3.96 17.76
N LYS A 209 17.17 2.68 17.43
CA LYS A 209 18.00 1.92 16.50
C LYS A 209 17.54 2.15 15.06
N ARG A 210 18.46 2.57 14.21
CA ARG A 210 18.21 2.62 12.76
C ARG A 210 18.19 1.20 12.20
N ASP A 211 17.45 1.01 11.07
CA ASP A 211 17.47 -0.24 10.34
C ASP A 211 18.92 -0.62 9.96
N ALA A 212 19.24 -1.90 10.01
CA ALA A 212 20.52 -2.41 9.52
C ALA A 212 20.31 -2.98 8.11
N ASN A 213 21.01 -2.42 7.14
CA ASN A 213 20.87 -2.77 5.73
C ASN A 213 22.18 -3.24 5.15
N TRP A 214 22.12 -4.29 4.31
CA TRP A 214 23.26 -4.84 3.56
C TRP A 214 22.86 -5.09 2.11
N ALA A 215 23.80 -4.92 1.21
CA ALA A 215 23.64 -5.27 -0.19
C ALA A 215 24.81 -6.14 -0.65
N TYR A 216 24.51 -7.16 -1.43
CA TYR A 216 25.46 -7.91 -2.22
C TYR A 216 25.39 -7.47 -3.68
N VAL A 217 26.52 -7.10 -4.25
CA VAL A 217 26.62 -6.70 -5.65
C VAL A 217 27.56 -7.68 -6.36
N PRO A 218 27.10 -8.47 -7.34
CA PRO A 218 27.88 -9.51 -8.00
C PRO A 218 29.20 -9.03 -8.61
N SER A 219 29.20 -7.86 -9.24
CA SER A 219 30.41 -7.26 -9.84
C SER A 219 31.50 -6.96 -8.81
N LEU A 220 31.13 -6.71 -7.56
CA LEU A 220 32.04 -6.46 -6.45
C LEU A 220 32.37 -7.72 -5.65
N ARG A 221 31.59 -8.79 -5.81
CA ARG A 221 31.65 -10.05 -5.05
C ARG A 221 31.73 -9.82 -3.53
N ARG A 222 31.04 -8.81 -3.02
CA ARG A 222 31.10 -8.40 -1.60
C ARG A 222 29.74 -7.97 -1.08
N VAL A 223 29.48 -8.31 0.16
CA VAL A 223 28.41 -7.70 0.95
C VAL A 223 28.92 -6.39 1.54
N ARG A 224 28.13 -5.35 1.44
CA ARG A 224 28.40 -4.03 2.02
C ARG A 224 27.22 -3.59 2.88
N ALA A 225 27.50 -2.96 4.00
CA ALA A 225 26.50 -2.21 4.75
C ALA A 225 26.04 -1.01 3.90
N VAL A 226 24.75 -0.79 3.87
CA VAL A 226 24.09 0.33 3.17
C VAL A 226 23.53 1.28 4.21
N SER A 227 23.71 2.57 3.98
CA SER A 227 23.17 3.58 4.90
C SER A 227 21.64 3.51 4.94
N PRO A 228 21.02 3.43 6.13
CA PRO A 228 19.58 3.50 6.27
C PRO A 228 19.01 4.89 5.90
N ALA A 229 19.84 5.92 5.74
CA ALA A 229 19.39 7.22 5.29
C ALA A 229 18.89 7.23 3.82
N ASN A 230 19.28 6.24 3.02
CA ASN A 230 18.94 6.16 1.59
C ASN A 230 17.60 5.46 1.31
N ARG A 231 16.74 5.31 2.31
CA ARG A 231 15.45 4.62 2.16
C ARG A 231 14.48 5.31 1.21
N SER A 232 14.62 6.62 1.02
CA SER A 232 13.82 7.40 0.06
C SER A 232 14.31 7.33 -1.38
N ASP A 233 15.53 6.79 -1.62
CA ASP A 233 16.07 6.65 -2.95
C ASP A 233 15.38 5.52 -3.73
N GLY A 234 15.32 5.67 -5.05
CA GLY A 234 14.69 4.68 -5.93
C GLY A 234 15.43 3.33 -5.92
N PHE A 235 14.72 2.27 -5.56
CA PHE A 235 15.26 0.91 -5.55
C PHE A 235 15.71 0.50 -6.97
N LEU A 236 16.97 0.10 -7.13
CA LEU A 236 17.60 -0.20 -8.43
C LEU A 236 17.45 0.93 -9.47
N GLY A 237 17.33 2.19 -9.03
CA GLY A 237 17.11 3.34 -9.90
C GLY A 237 15.68 3.48 -10.44
N SER A 238 14.73 2.78 -9.84
CA SER A 238 13.30 2.89 -10.14
C SER A 238 12.67 4.12 -9.46
N ASP A 239 11.40 4.36 -9.72
CA ASP A 239 10.62 5.40 -9.04
C ASP A 239 9.95 4.89 -7.75
N LEU A 240 10.14 3.60 -7.41
CA LEU A 240 9.79 3.00 -6.13
C LEU A 240 10.95 3.12 -5.15
N SER A 241 10.70 3.69 -3.99
CA SER A 241 11.68 3.75 -2.90
C SER A 241 11.55 2.54 -1.96
N GLN A 242 12.57 2.31 -1.13
CA GLN A 242 12.48 1.27 -0.10
C GLN A 242 11.33 1.57 0.87
N ASP A 243 11.05 2.83 1.16
CA ASP A 243 9.95 3.25 2.03
C ASP A 243 8.55 3.12 1.41
N ASP A 244 8.43 2.75 0.15
CA ASP A 244 7.14 2.45 -0.46
C ASP A 244 6.62 1.08 -0.03
N GLY A 245 7.48 0.05 0.04
CA GLY A 245 7.12 -1.27 0.54
C GLY A 245 5.74 -1.75 0.06
N ASN A 246 4.89 -2.11 1.01
CA ASN A 246 3.48 -2.44 0.76
C ASN A 246 2.55 -1.22 0.94
N PHE A 247 2.98 -0.03 0.65
CA PHE A 247 2.32 1.27 0.71
C PHE A 247 3.15 2.34 1.45
N PHE A 248 3.60 2.07 2.66
CA PHE A 248 4.52 2.88 3.43
C PHE A 248 5.28 2.00 4.43
N ASP A 249 6.58 1.90 4.26
CA ASP A 249 7.48 1.13 5.11
C ASP A 249 8.53 2.01 5.83
N GLY A 250 8.32 3.33 5.85
CA GLY A 250 9.11 4.24 6.68
C GLY A 250 8.82 4.02 8.17
N LYS A 251 9.77 4.39 9.02
CA LYS A 251 9.57 4.34 10.47
C LYS A 251 8.66 5.50 10.90
N PRO A 252 7.56 5.25 11.65
CA PRO A 252 6.68 6.32 12.11
C PRO A 252 7.40 7.42 12.88
N GLU A 253 8.38 7.05 13.68
CA GLU A 253 9.18 7.96 14.51
C GLU A 253 10.14 8.86 13.72
N ASP A 254 10.45 8.54 12.47
CA ASP A 254 11.32 9.37 11.62
C ASP A 254 10.59 10.59 11.02
N PHE A 255 9.30 10.69 11.27
CA PHE A 255 8.43 11.75 10.75
C PHE A 255 7.67 12.46 11.85
N THR A 256 7.22 13.67 11.55
CA THR A 256 6.16 14.35 12.28
C THR A 256 4.86 14.17 11.52
N TRP A 257 3.87 13.56 12.17
CA TRP A 257 2.59 13.21 11.54
C TRP A 257 1.46 14.14 11.97
N ARG A 258 0.57 14.44 11.02
CA ARG A 258 -0.65 15.21 11.24
C ARG A 258 -1.82 14.56 10.49
N LEU A 259 -2.97 14.47 11.14
CA LEU A 259 -4.22 14.12 10.46
C LEU A 259 -4.72 15.35 9.71
N ILE A 260 -4.92 15.22 8.38
CA ILE A 260 -5.56 16.25 7.55
C ILE A 260 -7.07 16.17 7.67
N GLY A 261 -7.61 14.96 7.74
CA GLY A 261 -9.02 14.68 7.89
C GLY A 261 -9.42 13.30 7.40
N ARG A 262 -10.72 13.08 7.37
CA ARG A 262 -11.34 11.85 6.87
C ARG A 262 -12.31 12.22 5.77
N ARG A 263 -12.27 11.52 4.62
CA ARG A 263 -13.05 11.87 3.45
C ARG A 263 -13.44 10.67 2.61
N ASP A 264 -14.43 10.82 1.75
CA ASP A 264 -14.70 9.85 0.69
C ASP A 264 -13.62 9.94 -0.40
N ALA A 265 -13.24 8.79 -0.94
CA ALA A 265 -12.27 8.67 -2.01
C ALA A 265 -12.60 7.49 -2.93
N LEU A 266 -12.14 7.56 -4.16
CA LEU A 266 -12.04 6.40 -5.04
C LEU A 266 -10.63 5.83 -4.90
N ARG A 267 -10.54 4.52 -4.72
CA ARG A 267 -9.26 3.80 -4.68
C ARG A 267 -9.27 2.65 -5.66
N MET A 268 -8.08 2.31 -6.15
CA MET A 268 -7.91 1.14 -7.00
C MET A 268 -8.10 -0.15 -6.20
N THR A 269 -8.67 -1.14 -6.85
CA THR A 269 -8.88 -2.48 -6.30
C THR A 269 -8.84 -3.51 -7.41
N ASP A 270 -8.62 -4.77 -7.03
CA ASP A 270 -8.77 -5.92 -7.90
C ASP A 270 -10.22 -6.42 -7.88
N PRO A 271 -10.97 -6.28 -8.98
CA PRO A 271 -12.37 -6.71 -9.04
C PRO A 271 -12.53 -8.24 -8.92
N ASP A 272 -11.56 -9.04 -9.34
CA ASP A 272 -11.63 -10.50 -9.24
C ASP A 272 -11.41 -10.97 -7.80
N ALA A 273 -10.51 -10.33 -7.07
CA ALA A 273 -10.34 -10.58 -5.65
C ALA A 273 -11.59 -10.20 -4.86
N LEU A 274 -12.19 -9.03 -5.14
CA LEU A 274 -13.46 -8.63 -4.53
C LEU A 274 -14.61 -9.58 -4.85
N ALA A 275 -14.62 -10.15 -6.04
CA ALA A 275 -15.62 -11.14 -6.45
C ALA A 275 -15.37 -12.55 -5.87
N GLY A 276 -14.28 -12.75 -5.11
CA GLY A 276 -13.93 -14.06 -4.53
C GLY A 276 -13.39 -15.07 -5.54
N LYS A 277 -12.90 -14.62 -6.71
CA LYS A 277 -12.35 -15.50 -7.74
C LYS A 277 -10.88 -15.87 -7.49
N VAL A 278 -10.18 -15.10 -6.65
CA VAL A 278 -8.79 -15.35 -6.25
C VAL A 278 -8.79 -16.15 -4.96
N VAL A 279 -8.55 -17.44 -5.04
CA VAL A 279 -8.66 -18.38 -3.90
C VAL A 279 -7.28 -18.84 -3.46
N ARG A 280 -7.01 -18.78 -2.17
CA ARG A 280 -5.80 -19.29 -1.54
C ARG A 280 -5.65 -20.79 -1.76
N ARG A 281 -4.43 -21.25 -2.00
CA ARG A 281 -4.08 -22.68 -2.09
C ARG A 281 -3.16 -23.05 -0.92
N PRO A 282 -3.54 -24.03 -0.06
CA PRO A 282 -2.67 -24.50 1.02
C PRO A 282 -1.33 -24.99 0.47
N LEU A 283 -0.24 -24.74 1.21
CA LEU A 283 1.09 -25.26 0.90
C LEU A 283 1.40 -26.47 1.79
N PRO A 284 2.12 -27.48 1.26
CA PRO A 284 2.45 -28.72 2.01
C PRO A 284 3.24 -28.45 3.30
N GLY A 285 4.06 -27.38 3.31
CA GLY A 285 4.87 -27.00 4.47
C GLY A 285 4.18 -26.08 5.49
N GLY A 286 2.90 -25.76 5.26
CA GLY A 286 2.15 -24.76 6.02
C GLY A 286 2.05 -23.43 5.29
N GLY A 287 1.09 -22.60 5.71
CA GLY A 287 0.74 -21.38 4.99
C GLY A 287 -0.05 -21.66 3.70
N TRP A 288 -0.06 -20.66 2.82
CA TRP A 288 -0.80 -20.77 1.55
C TRP A 288 -0.13 -19.95 0.45
N ARG A 289 -0.47 -20.28 -0.80
CA ARG A 289 -0.17 -19.46 -1.99
C ARG A 289 -1.43 -18.75 -2.44
N THR A 290 -1.31 -17.45 -2.68
CA THR A 290 -2.34 -16.66 -3.34
C THR A 290 -2.02 -16.62 -4.83
N PRO A 291 -2.89 -17.16 -5.71
CA PRO A 291 -2.70 -16.98 -7.14
C PRO A 291 -2.94 -15.52 -7.48
N PHE A 292 -2.18 -15.01 -8.43
CA PHE A 292 -2.42 -13.68 -8.95
C PHE A 292 -3.61 -13.68 -9.91
N SER A 293 -4.43 -12.62 -9.85
CA SER A 293 -5.48 -12.40 -10.84
C SER A 293 -4.90 -11.81 -12.12
N ASN A 294 -5.68 -11.84 -13.20
CA ASN A 294 -5.29 -11.15 -14.42
C ASN A 294 -5.26 -9.63 -14.22
N ASN A 295 -6.04 -9.12 -13.24
CA ASN A 295 -6.09 -7.70 -12.93
C ASN A 295 -4.83 -7.19 -12.23
N ASP A 296 -4.14 -8.07 -11.49
CA ASP A 296 -2.84 -7.77 -10.89
C ASP A 296 -1.69 -7.73 -11.90
N ARG A 297 -1.93 -8.18 -13.12
CA ARG A 297 -0.88 -8.40 -14.13
C ARG A 297 -1.01 -7.50 -15.34
N THR A 298 -2.18 -6.87 -15.55
CA THR A 298 -2.48 -6.19 -16.80
C THR A 298 -2.53 -4.69 -16.61
N PHE A 299 -1.60 -4.02 -17.25
CA PHE A 299 -1.54 -2.57 -17.32
C PHE A 299 -1.41 -2.09 -18.78
N GLY A 300 -1.48 -0.81 -19.02
CA GLY A 300 -1.62 -0.22 -20.37
C GLY A 300 -0.65 -0.78 -21.41
N ALA A 301 0.66 -0.88 -21.07
CA ALA A 301 1.67 -1.39 -22.01
C ALA A 301 1.43 -2.83 -22.49
N GLN A 302 0.65 -3.61 -21.74
CA GLN A 302 0.35 -5.01 -22.03
C GLN A 302 -0.94 -5.20 -22.84
N VAL A 303 -1.71 -4.11 -23.05
CA VAL A 303 -2.98 -4.15 -23.78
C VAL A 303 -2.78 -3.64 -25.19
N LYS A 304 -3.07 -4.53 -26.16
CA LYS A 304 -3.00 -4.17 -27.58
C LYS A 304 -3.90 -2.97 -27.87
N ASP A 305 -3.36 -2.01 -28.63
CA ASP A 305 -4.04 -0.78 -29.08
C ASP A 305 -4.50 0.15 -27.94
N TRP A 306 -3.98 -0.02 -26.72
CA TRP A 306 -4.22 0.92 -25.63
C TRP A 306 -3.77 2.35 -26.02
N LYS A 307 -4.59 3.35 -25.71
CA LYS A 307 -4.35 4.76 -26.11
C LYS A 307 -3.96 5.67 -24.95
N GLY A 308 -4.08 5.20 -23.71
CA GLY A 308 -3.64 5.95 -22.54
C GLY A 308 -2.16 5.76 -22.24
N VAL A 309 -1.72 6.20 -21.07
CA VAL A 309 -0.33 5.98 -20.63
C VAL A 309 -0.06 4.50 -20.39
N ALA A 310 1.17 4.10 -20.68
CA ALA A 310 1.56 2.69 -20.64
C ALA A 310 1.44 2.05 -19.24
N TRP A 311 1.52 2.82 -18.17
CA TRP A 311 1.34 2.32 -16.77
C TRP A 311 -0.11 2.38 -16.27
N ALA A 312 -1.09 2.68 -17.10
CA ALA A 312 -2.49 2.74 -16.69
C ALA A 312 -2.96 1.38 -16.12
N PRO A 313 -3.63 1.35 -14.94
CA PRO A 313 -4.14 0.13 -14.32
C PRO A 313 -5.43 -0.36 -14.98
N VAL A 314 -5.33 -0.76 -16.25
CA VAL A 314 -6.49 -1.00 -17.15
C VAL A 314 -7.39 -2.14 -16.71
N ALA A 315 -6.88 -3.12 -16.01
CA ALA A 315 -7.65 -4.25 -15.50
C ALA A 315 -8.15 -4.03 -14.06
N GLY A 316 -7.69 -2.98 -13.39
CA GLY A 316 -8.16 -2.60 -12.06
C GLY A 316 -9.57 -1.99 -12.12
N ALA A 317 -10.21 -1.92 -10.96
CA ALA A 317 -11.47 -1.23 -10.75
C ALA A 317 -11.33 -0.17 -9.65
N LEU A 318 -12.29 0.73 -9.56
CA LEU A 318 -12.38 1.71 -8.48
C LEU A 318 -13.45 1.31 -7.49
N THR A 319 -13.18 1.51 -6.20
CA THR A 319 -14.20 1.44 -5.15
C THR A 319 -14.30 2.76 -4.41
N LYS A 320 -15.52 3.18 -4.06
CA LYS A 320 -15.72 4.34 -3.20
C LYS A 320 -15.51 3.92 -1.76
N ARG A 321 -14.53 4.52 -1.10
CA ARG A 321 -14.13 4.23 0.28
C ARG A 321 -14.05 5.52 1.08
N LYS A 322 -14.23 5.41 2.38
CA LYS A 322 -13.83 6.46 3.29
C LYS A 322 -12.35 6.26 3.66
N VAL A 323 -11.58 7.33 3.65
CA VAL A 323 -10.14 7.26 3.93
C VAL A 323 -9.72 8.30 4.97
N TRP A 324 -8.75 7.93 5.77
CA TRP A 324 -7.93 8.85 6.54
C TRP A 324 -6.89 9.49 5.62
N VAL A 325 -6.70 10.80 5.72
CA VAL A 325 -5.64 11.52 5.01
C VAL A 325 -4.61 11.99 6.03
N LEU A 326 -3.42 11.42 5.95
CA LEU A 326 -2.30 11.70 6.85
C LEU A 326 -1.25 12.53 6.12
N GLU A 327 -0.63 13.46 6.80
CA GLU A 327 0.55 14.18 6.33
C GLU A 327 1.74 13.85 7.21
N GLY A 328 2.85 13.42 6.60
CA GLY A 328 4.12 13.14 7.25
C GLY A 328 5.21 14.07 6.73
N VAL A 329 5.90 14.74 7.64
CA VAL A 329 7.08 15.56 7.36
C VAL A 329 8.29 14.85 7.96
N PRO A 330 9.30 14.46 7.16
CA PRO A 330 10.48 13.78 7.67
C PRO A 330 11.28 14.72 8.60
N LYS A 331 11.86 14.15 9.64
CA LYS A 331 12.75 14.87 10.57
C LYS A 331 14.16 15.03 10.00
N ASP A 332 14.54 14.15 9.09
CA ASP A 332 15.84 14.19 8.40
C ASP A 332 15.72 15.02 7.11
N HIS A 333 16.44 16.13 7.04
CA HIS A 333 16.47 17.02 5.86
C HIS A 333 17.15 16.40 4.63
N TYR A 334 17.89 15.31 4.79
CA TYR A 334 18.48 14.55 3.67
C TYR A 334 17.51 13.56 3.04
N TYR A 335 16.33 13.38 3.64
CA TYR A 335 15.27 12.57 3.03
C TYR A 335 14.83 13.23 1.71
N LEU A 336 14.67 12.42 0.65
CA LEU A 336 14.41 12.92 -0.72
C LEU A 336 13.13 13.77 -0.80
N TYR A 337 12.13 13.42 -0.02
CA TYR A 337 10.83 14.09 -0.03
C TYR A 337 10.70 15.00 1.20
N GLY A 338 10.19 16.22 1.01
CA GLY A 338 9.91 17.15 2.11
C GLY A 338 8.59 16.89 2.81
N LYS A 339 7.69 16.18 2.13
CA LYS A 339 6.37 15.82 2.65
C LYS A 339 5.82 14.58 1.98
N ILE A 340 5.12 13.75 2.75
CA ILE A 340 4.35 12.60 2.28
C ILE A 340 2.89 12.78 2.69
N GLU A 341 1.95 12.49 1.79
CA GLU A 341 0.52 12.46 2.07
C GLU A 341 0.00 11.04 1.80
N LEU A 342 -0.52 10.39 2.85
CA LEU A 342 -1.03 9.02 2.78
C LEU A 342 -2.55 9.03 2.90
N TRP A 343 -3.23 8.37 1.95
CA TRP A 343 -4.66 8.10 2.02
C TRP A 343 -4.86 6.63 2.39
N VAL A 344 -5.42 6.39 3.55
CA VAL A 344 -5.57 5.05 4.15
C VAL A 344 -7.05 4.73 4.31
N ASP A 345 -7.46 3.58 3.79
CA ASP A 345 -8.84 3.08 3.95
C ASP A 345 -9.19 2.97 5.44
N ASP A 346 -10.32 3.54 5.86
CA ASP A 346 -10.67 3.66 7.27
C ASP A 346 -11.21 2.37 7.91
N TYR A 347 -11.52 1.37 7.08
CA TYR A 347 -12.01 0.07 7.53
C TYR A 347 -10.91 -1.00 7.49
N THR A 348 -10.17 -1.05 6.38
CA THR A 348 -9.16 -2.08 6.17
C THR A 348 -7.76 -1.65 6.60
N TYR A 349 -7.54 -0.36 6.84
CA TYR A 349 -6.22 0.26 7.05
C TYR A 349 -5.20 -0.07 5.96
N THR A 350 -5.66 -0.48 4.77
CA THR A 350 -4.79 -0.63 3.60
C THR A 350 -4.63 0.71 2.88
N GLY A 351 -3.45 0.94 2.31
CA GLY A 351 -3.16 2.16 1.58
C GLY A 351 -3.96 2.28 0.27
N ALA A 352 -4.32 3.51 -0.08
CA ALA A 352 -4.94 3.85 -1.35
C ALA A 352 -4.00 4.67 -2.22
N TRP A 353 -3.57 5.84 -1.73
CA TRP A 353 -2.71 6.79 -2.44
C TRP A 353 -1.60 7.27 -1.51
N ASN A 354 -0.35 7.27 -1.99
CA ASN A 354 0.80 7.82 -1.29
C ASN A 354 1.42 8.87 -2.22
N ARG A 355 1.32 10.14 -1.83
CA ARG A 355 1.75 11.30 -2.61
C ARG A 355 2.98 11.91 -1.96
N LYS A 356 4.02 12.14 -2.74
CA LYS A 356 5.31 12.61 -2.24
C LYS A 356 5.67 13.94 -2.89
N PHE A 357 6.05 14.88 -2.06
CA PHE A 357 6.31 16.26 -2.46
C PHE A 357 7.77 16.63 -2.17
N SER A 358 8.32 17.53 -2.97
CA SER A 358 9.62 18.14 -2.69
C SER A 358 9.59 18.98 -1.40
N TRP A 359 10.73 19.38 -0.93
CA TRP A 359 10.85 20.36 0.16
C TRP A 359 10.27 21.75 -0.19
N GLN A 360 10.12 22.05 -1.46
CA GLN A 360 9.46 23.25 -2.00
C GLN A 360 7.94 23.11 -2.17
N GLY A 361 7.41 21.87 -1.99
CA GLY A 361 5.98 21.59 -2.09
C GLY A 361 5.52 21.10 -3.47
N ASP A 362 6.42 20.89 -4.43
CA ASP A 362 6.07 20.33 -5.73
C ASP A 362 5.77 18.83 -5.62
N LEU A 363 4.72 18.36 -6.29
CA LEU A 363 4.46 16.94 -6.38
C LEU A 363 5.55 16.25 -7.23
N LEU A 364 6.21 15.27 -6.67
CA LEU A 364 7.26 14.50 -7.34
C LEU A 364 6.79 13.12 -7.76
N ASN A 365 6.08 12.42 -6.87
CA ASN A 365 5.71 11.03 -7.08
C ASN A 365 4.31 10.76 -6.49
N THR A 366 3.53 9.94 -7.19
CA THR A 366 2.30 9.37 -6.67
C THR A 366 2.38 7.86 -6.76
N TYR A 367 2.27 7.22 -5.60
CA TYR A 367 2.29 5.78 -5.50
C TYR A 367 0.89 5.25 -5.16
N GLN A 368 0.44 4.25 -5.91
CA GLN A 368 -0.83 3.57 -5.71
C GLN A 368 -0.62 2.07 -5.54
N VAL A 369 -1.52 1.45 -4.77
CA VAL A 369 -1.58 0.01 -4.57
C VAL A 369 -2.97 -0.49 -4.95
N THR A 370 -3.03 -1.47 -5.83
CA THR A 370 -4.28 -2.12 -6.24
C THR A 370 -4.46 -3.49 -5.61
N GLY A 371 -3.62 -3.85 -4.65
CA GLY A 371 -3.67 -5.14 -3.98
C GLY A 371 -5.07 -5.46 -3.49
N PRO A 372 -5.48 -6.72 -3.57
CA PRO A 372 -6.75 -7.10 -3.01
C PRO A 372 -6.74 -6.86 -1.50
N PRO A 373 -7.78 -6.26 -0.94
CA PRO A 373 -7.91 -6.14 0.50
C PRO A 373 -8.16 -7.50 1.16
N SER A 374 -8.37 -8.54 0.36
CA SER A 374 -8.71 -9.88 0.83
C SER A 374 -8.10 -10.97 -0.04
N ALA A 375 -7.84 -12.11 0.57
CA ALA A 375 -7.54 -13.35 -0.12
C ALA A 375 -8.47 -14.43 0.43
N PRO A 376 -9.56 -14.76 -0.27
CA PRO A 376 -10.54 -15.74 0.23
C PRO A 376 -9.96 -17.15 0.29
N TYR A 377 -10.37 -17.92 1.31
CA TYR A 377 -10.09 -19.35 1.39
C TYR A 377 -10.92 -20.13 0.37
N ASN A 378 -12.14 -19.64 0.13
CA ASN A 378 -13.08 -20.23 -0.81
C ASN A 378 -14.06 -19.14 -1.28
N ALA A 379 -15.06 -19.50 -2.06
CA ALA A 379 -16.01 -18.54 -2.63
C ALA A 379 -16.88 -17.83 -1.57
N THR A 380 -17.01 -18.39 -0.37
CA THR A 380 -17.88 -17.87 0.71
C THR A 380 -17.15 -17.21 1.85
N GLU A 381 -15.90 -17.62 2.12
CA GLU A 381 -15.08 -17.07 3.20
C GLU A 381 -14.03 -16.11 2.65
N ARG A 382 -14.21 -14.82 2.92
CA ARG A 382 -13.33 -13.75 2.46
C ARG A 382 -12.63 -13.10 3.64
N TRP A 383 -11.33 -13.22 3.66
CA TRP A 383 -10.50 -12.69 4.74
C TRP A 383 -9.86 -11.38 4.34
N LEU A 384 -9.88 -10.42 5.27
CA LEU A 384 -9.08 -9.23 5.15
C LEU A 384 -7.61 -9.55 5.43
N GLY A 385 -6.73 -8.96 4.67
CA GLY A 385 -5.29 -9.11 4.83
C GLY A 385 -4.55 -8.36 3.74
N SER A 386 -3.27 -8.13 3.95
CA SER A 386 -2.42 -7.56 2.92
C SER A 386 -1.94 -8.66 1.99
N THR A 387 -2.11 -8.47 0.70
CA THR A 387 -1.50 -9.28 -0.36
C THR A 387 -0.69 -8.37 -1.26
N PHE A 388 0.28 -8.95 -1.96
CA PHE A 388 1.05 -8.21 -2.93
C PHE A 388 0.26 -8.10 -4.23
N GLY A 389 -0.11 -6.89 -4.63
CA GLY A 389 -0.85 -6.64 -5.86
C GLY A 389 -0.08 -5.70 -6.79
N TYR A 390 -0.75 -5.24 -7.82
CA TYR A 390 -0.23 -4.22 -8.73
C TYR A 390 0.10 -2.94 -7.95
N GLN A 391 1.30 -2.44 -8.16
CA GLN A 391 1.80 -1.19 -7.55
C GLN A 391 2.37 -0.31 -8.64
N THR A 392 2.06 0.98 -8.60
CA THR A 392 2.60 1.96 -9.55
C THR A 392 3.15 3.15 -8.80
N ALA A 393 4.41 3.47 -9.01
CA ALA A 393 5.01 4.72 -8.58
C ALA A 393 5.21 5.60 -9.82
N GLU A 394 4.39 6.61 -9.95
CA GLU A 394 4.47 7.57 -11.04
C GLU A 394 5.35 8.74 -10.63
N ASN A 395 6.40 9.00 -11.40
CA ASN A 395 7.19 10.21 -11.33
C ASN A 395 6.56 11.27 -12.23
N VAL A 396 5.76 12.13 -11.62
CA VAL A 396 4.96 13.12 -12.35
C VAL A 396 5.85 14.10 -13.14
N LYS A 397 6.99 14.50 -12.56
CA LYS A 397 7.91 15.46 -13.17
C LYS A 397 8.68 14.84 -14.35
N ALA A 398 9.07 13.58 -14.24
CA ALA A 398 9.80 12.87 -15.30
C ALA A 398 8.88 12.22 -16.34
N SER A 399 7.56 12.24 -16.15
CA SER A 399 6.57 11.58 -17.02
C SER A 399 6.92 10.13 -17.29
N ARG A 400 7.16 9.37 -16.23
CA ARG A 400 7.44 7.93 -16.26
C ARG A 400 6.91 7.27 -15.00
N ALA A 401 6.85 5.95 -14.99
CA ALA A 401 6.45 5.21 -13.82
C ALA A 401 7.29 3.94 -13.65
N THR A 402 7.33 3.43 -12.42
CA THR A 402 7.70 2.06 -12.13
C THR A 402 6.45 1.29 -11.75
N VAL A 403 6.22 0.18 -12.45
CA VAL A 403 5.14 -0.76 -12.13
C VAL A 403 5.78 -1.98 -11.46
N ALA A 404 5.30 -2.31 -10.25
CA ALA A 404 5.68 -3.51 -9.55
C ALA A 404 4.47 -4.44 -9.42
N GLY A 405 4.65 -5.70 -9.70
CA GLY A 405 3.57 -6.67 -9.58
C GLY A 405 3.93 -8.03 -10.12
N PRO A 406 2.97 -8.95 -10.08
CA PRO A 406 3.15 -10.31 -10.53
C PRO A 406 2.99 -10.42 -12.04
N SER A 407 3.97 -10.01 -12.83
CA SER A 407 3.91 -10.10 -14.28
C SER A 407 4.65 -11.32 -14.87
N MET A 408 5.28 -12.14 -14.05
CA MET A 408 5.94 -13.34 -14.51
C MET A 408 4.93 -14.42 -14.91
N PRO A 409 5.12 -15.10 -16.05
CA PRO A 409 4.27 -16.22 -16.43
C PRO A 409 4.43 -17.40 -15.47
N GLY A 410 3.34 -18.14 -15.24
CA GLY A 410 3.35 -19.37 -14.46
C GLY A 410 2.84 -19.23 -13.03
N ASP A 411 3.04 -20.28 -12.24
CA ASP A 411 2.63 -20.36 -10.83
C ASP A 411 3.73 -19.78 -9.93
N VAL A 412 3.87 -18.45 -9.98
CA VAL A 412 4.89 -17.75 -9.19
C VAL A 412 4.45 -17.61 -7.73
N PRO A 413 5.38 -17.67 -6.78
CA PRO A 413 5.06 -17.48 -5.37
C PRO A 413 4.44 -16.10 -5.05
N ASP A 414 3.27 -16.10 -4.42
CA ASP A 414 2.81 -15.16 -3.42
C ASP A 414 2.42 -15.98 -2.19
N ASP A 415 3.44 -16.49 -1.52
CA ASP A 415 3.33 -17.41 -0.40
C ASP A 415 3.25 -16.62 0.90
N ARG A 416 2.30 -17.01 1.76
CA ARG A 416 1.99 -16.33 3.01
C ARG A 416 1.98 -17.30 4.19
N ARG A 417 2.38 -16.81 5.37
CA ARG A 417 2.49 -17.56 6.63
C ARG A 417 3.29 -18.86 6.47
N ILE A 418 4.33 -18.79 5.64
CA ILE A 418 5.24 -19.91 5.46
C ILE A 418 6.23 -20.02 6.64
N PRO A 419 6.65 -21.23 7.00
CA PRO A 419 7.70 -21.40 7.99
C PRO A 419 9.04 -20.91 7.47
N LEU A 420 9.64 -19.94 8.15
CA LEU A 420 10.94 -19.38 7.81
C LEU A 420 11.85 -19.38 9.04
N ALA A 421 13.13 -19.69 8.84
CA ALA A 421 14.13 -19.64 9.88
C ALA A 421 14.85 -18.28 9.89
N PRO A 422 15.05 -17.63 11.05
CA PRO A 422 15.81 -16.38 11.14
C PRO A 422 17.23 -16.46 10.54
N SER A 423 17.84 -17.64 10.58
CA SER A 423 19.17 -17.89 9.99
C SER A 423 19.21 -17.74 8.44
N PHE A 424 18.06 -17.73 7.77
CA PHE A 424 17.99 -17.39 6.35
C PHE A 424 18.26 -15.90 6.10
N PHE A 425 18.01 -15.04 7.08
CA PHE A 425 18.12 -13.59 6.97
C PHE A 425 19.42 -13.05 7.57
N ASP A 426 20.54 -13.72 7.32
CA ASP A 426 21.85 -13.25 7.72
C ASP A 426 22.69 -12.77 6.52
N TYR A 427 23.76 -12.01 6.79
CA TYR A 427 24.61 -11.47 5.73
C TYR A 427 25.39 -12.56 4.99
N GLN A 428 25.56 -13.75 5.55
CA GLN A 428 26.20 -14.88 4.88
C GLN A 428 25.30 -15.47 3.81
N THR A 429 23.98 -15.42 4.00
CA THR A 429 23.01 -15.81 2.98
C THR A 429 23.16 -14.96 1.73
N LEU A 430 23.43 -13.65 1.85
CA LEU A 430 23.70 -12.80 0.69
C LEU A 430 24.90 -13.30 -0.13
N ASN A 431 25.95 -13.81 0.51
CA ASN A 431 27.11 -14.36 -0.19
C ASN A 431 26.80 -15.64 -0.96
N ARG A 432 25.75 -16.38 -0.59
CA ARG A 432 25.34 -17.62 -1.29
C ARG A 432 24.59 -17.31 -2.57
N PHE A 433 23.84 -16.21 -2.63
CA PHE A 433 23.10 -15.79 -3.82
C PHE A 433 24.03 -15.35 -4.97
N GLY A 434 25.26 -14.98 -4.68
CA GLY A 434 26.25 -14.57 -5.66
C GLY A 434 27.14 -15.71 -6.21
N LYS A 435 26.87 -16.95 -5.81
CA LYS A 435 27.56 -18.15 -6.30
C LYS A 435 26.65 -18.93 -7.24
#